data_78aa29b55737218028d120bc8b1ef1be
#
_entry.id   78aa29b55737218028d120bc8b1ef1be
#
_cell.length_a   1.000
_cell.length_b   1.000
_cell.length_c   1.000
_cell.angle_alpha   90.00
_cell.angle_beta   90.00
_cell.angle_gamma   90.00
#
_symmetry.space_group_name_H-M   'P 1'
#
loop_
_entity.id
_entity.type
_entity.pdbx_description
1 polymer ?
#
loop_
_entity_poly.entity_id
_entity_poly.type
_entity_poly.pdbx_seq_one_letter_code
_entity_poly.pdbx_strand_id
1 'polypeptide(L)'
;MKNIFKQGALSPTLVAESIAKHQVKTQIGGHSIFLGQVRADVIDGKTVSAIEFTAYEAMANEKAAEIREEIIVKYGLSCAHIYHSLGEIKSGELCFFVFTYRPDREPSE
;
A
#
# COMPACT_ATOMS: atom_id res chain seq x y z
N MET A 1 10.90 10.96 -8.19
CA MET A 1 10.31 9.72 -7.73
C MET A 1 9.20 10.00 -6.72
N LYS A 2 8.14 9.20 -6.77
CA LYS A 2 6.98 9.40 -5.89
C LYS A 2 7.31 9.03 -4.45
N ASN A 3 6.92 9.89 -3.52
CA ASN A 3 7.04 9.60 -2.08
C ASN A 3 5.92 8.64 -1.66
N ILE A 4 6.28 7.47 -1.13
CA ILE A 4 5.30 6.48 -0.67
C ILE A 4 4.76 6.80 0.73
N PHE A 5 5.42 7.70 1.47
CA PHE A 5 5.08 7.95 2.86
C PHE A 5 4.01 9.02 3.04
N LYS A 6 3.13 8.77 4.00
CA LYS A 6 2.10 9.70 4.44
C LYS A 6 2.14 9.79 5.95
N GLN A 7 2.01 11.00 6.47
CA GLN A 7 1.98 11.22 7.91
C GLN A 7 0.61 10.80 8.45
N GLY A 8 0.60 9.97 9.50
CA GLY A 8 -0.63 9.51 10.13
C GLY A 8 -1.25 8.31 9.43
N ALA A 9 -2.42 7.90 9.92
CA ALA A 9 -3.17 6.78 9.38
C ALA A 9 -3.56 7.00 7.92
N LEU A 10 -3.58 5.92 7.15
CA LEU A 10 -4.06 5.98 5.77
C LEU A 10 -5.58 5.92 5.76
N SER A 11 -6.20 6.77 4.95
CA SER A 11 -7.67 6.87 4.89
C SER A 11 -8.26 5.86 3.92
N PRO A 12 -9.41 5.24 4.25
CA PRO A 12 -10.17 4.45 3.27
C PRO A 12 -10.54 5.24 2.01
N THR A 13 -10.65 6.56 2.13
CA THR A 13 -10.91 7.43 0.98
C THR A 13 -9.78 7.34 -0.05
N LEU A 14 -8.54 7.16 0.39
CA LEU A 14 -7.40 6.99 -0.51
C LEU A 14 -7.59 5.75 -1.40
N VAL A 15 -8.14 4.68 -0.85
CA VAL A 15 -8.45 3.45 -1.59
C VAL A 15 -9.51 3.74 -2.65
N ALA A 16 -10.60 4.38 -2.25
CA ALA A 16 -11.69 4.73 -3.17
C ALA A 16 -11.20 5.64 -4.29
N GLU A 17 -10.38 6.62 -3.98
CA GLU A 17 -9.79 7.52 -4.96
C GLU A 17 -8.89 6.79 -5.95
N SER A 18 -8.10 5.84 -5.45
CA SER A 18 -7.21 5.05 -6.31
C SER A 18 -8.03 4.21 -7.30
N ILE A 19 -9.09 3.57 -6.83
CA ILE A 19 -9.99 2.79 -7.68
C ILE A 19 -10.61 3.69 -8.76
N ALA A 20 -11.18 4.81 -8.36
CA ALA A 20 -11.83 5.74 -9.29
C ALA A 20 -10.85 6.25 -10.35
N LYS A 21 -9.64 6.60 -9.93
CA LYS A 21 -8.60 7.11 -10.82
C LYS A 21 -8.18 6.07 -11.86
N HIS A 22 -8.19 4.79 -11.51
CA HIS A 22 -7.76 3.72 -12.41
C HIS A 22 -8.90 3.16 -13.26
N GLN A 23 -10.16 3.38 -12.87
CA GLN A 23 -11.31 2.96 -13.67
C GLN A 23 -11.34 3.64 -15.04
N VAL A 24 -10.80 4.85 -15.15
CA VAL A 24 -10.74 5.57 -16.44
C VAL A 24 -9.75 4.95 -17.43
N LYS A 25 -8.86 4.10 -16.94
CA LYS A 25 -7.90 3.38 -17.78
C LYS A 25 -8.56 2.09 -18.27
N THR A 26 -9.23 2.16 -19.38
CA THR A 26 -10.10 1.08 -19.90
C THR A 26 -9.37 -0.20 -20.30
N GLN A 27 -8.04 -0.19 -20.33
CA GLN A 27 -7.23 -1.39 -20.62
C GLN A 27 -6.90 -2.20 -19.36
N ILE A 28 -7.26 -1.70 -18.18
CA ILE A 28 -7.08 -2.47 -16.93
C ILE A 28 -8.24 -3.45 -16.80
N GLY A 29 -7.91 -4.74 -16.63
CA GLY A 29 -8.90 -5.80 -16.43
C GLY A 29 -9.00 -6.26 -14.99
N GLY A 30 -7.97 -6.02 -14.19
CA GLY A 30 -7.96 -6.48 -12.80
C GLY A 30 -7.29 -5.52 -11.85
N HIS A 31 -7.86 -5.38 -10.66
CA HIS A 31 -7.30 -4.60 -9.55
C HIS A 31 -6.99 -5.58 -8.42
N SER A 32 -5.82 -5.43 -7.80
CA SER A 32 -5.47 -6.18 -6.61
C SER A 32 -5.06 -5.17 -5.54
N ILE A 33 -5.71 -5.25 -4.39
CA ILE A 33 -5.53 -4.28 -3.30
C ILE A 33 -5.20 -5.02 -2.02
N PHE A 34 -4.04 -4.69 -1.44
CA PHE A 34 -3.67 -5.18 -0.11
C PHE A 34 -3.71 -4.01 0.86
N LEU A 35 -4.38 -4.21 1.99
CA LEU A 35 -4.47 -3.22 3.05
C LEU A 35 -3.85 -3.79 4.31
N GLY A 36 -2.88 -3.06 4.89
CA GLY A 36 -2.28 -3.39 6.17
C GLY A 36 -2.88 -2.54 7.27
N GLN A 37 -3.17 -3.16 8.42
CA GLN A 37 -3.82 -2.52 9.56
C GLN A 37 -3.04 -2.81 10.82
N VAL A 38 -2.99 -1.87 11.75
CA VAL A 38 -2.34 -2.09 13.03
C VAL A 38 -3.23 -3.00 13.88
N ARG A 39 -2.70 -4.15 14.24
CA ARG A 39 -3.42 -5.16 15.00
C ARG A 39 -3.18 -4.99 16.51
N ALA A 40 -4.24 -5.12 17.29
CA ALA A 40 -4.17 -5.02 18.75
C ALA A 40 -3.67 -6.34 19.36
N ASP A 41 -2.38 -6.64 19.14
CA ASP A 41 -1.75 -7.84 19.67
C ASP A 41 -1.56 -7.73 21.20
N VAL A 42 -1.53 -8.88 21.87
CA VAL A 42 -1.20 -8.94 23.29
C VAL A 42 0.26 -9.40 23.40
N ILE A 43 1.08 -8.55 24.01
CA ILE A 43 2.50 -8.82 24.24
C ILE A 43 2.78 -8.63 25.73
N ASP A 44 3.26 -9.69 26.39
CA ASP A 44 3.54 -9.68 27.82
C ASP A 44 2.34 -9.20 28.66
N GLY A 45 1.14 -9.70 28.30
CA GLY A 45 -0.09 -9.37 29.01
C GLY A 45 -0.64 -7.98 28.73
N LYS A 46 -0.02 -7.22 27.85
CA LYS A 46 -0.46 -5.87 27.47
C LYS A 46 -0.89 -5.84 26.03
N THR A 47 -1.99 -5.14 25.77
CA THR A 47 -2.52 -4.97 24.41
C THR A 47 -1.83 -3.79 23.74
N VAL A 48 -1.37 -4.01 22.49
CA VAL A 48 -0.79 -2.94 21.67
C VAL A 48 -1.89 -1.94 21.34
N SER A 49 -1.68 -0.67 21.67
CA SER A 49 -2.64 0.41 21.37
C SER A 49 -2.23 1.21 20.13
N ALA A 50 -0.94 1.22 19.80
CA ALA A 50 -0.43 1.98 18.66
C ALA A 50 0.95 1.47 18.28
N ILE A 51 1.36 1.79 17.05
CA ILE A 51 2.72 1.55 16.56
C ILE A 51 3.25 2.88 16.04
N GLU A 52 4.50 3.19 16.38
CA GLU A 52 5.20 4.36 15.84
C GLU A 52 6.04 3.91 14.65
N PHE A 53 5.74 4.44 13.47
CA PHE A 53 6.49 4.12 12.25
C PHE A 53 7.48 5.24 11.93
N THR A 54 8.74 4.86 11.73
CA THR A 54 9.80 5.77 11.28
C THR A 54 10.52 5.14 10.09
N ALA A 55 11.17 5.96 9.28
CA ALA A 55 11.90 5.46 8.12
C ALA A 55 12.96 6.45 7.66
N TYR A 56 14.01 5.92 7.03
CA TYR A 56 14.92 6.74 6.22
C TYR A 56 14.25 6.92 4.86
N GLU A 57 13.47 8.01 4.73
CA GLU A 57 12.53 8.17 3.62
C GLU A 57 13.17 8.10 2.24
N ALA A 58 14.29 8.78 2.04
CA ALA A 58 14.97 8.79 0.74
C ALA A 58 15.38 7.38 0.30
N MET A 59 16.03 6.62 1.20
CA MET A 59 16.46 5.27 0.92
C MET A 59 15.28 4.33 0.71
N ALA A 60 14.25 4.44 1.55
CA ALA A 60 13.07 3.59 1.46
C ALA A 60 12.29 3.87 0.17
N ASN A 61 12.16 5.12 -0.24
CA ASN A 61 11.51 5.49 -1.49
C ASN A 61 12.26 4.94 -2.70
N GLU A 62 13.58 5.00 -2.67
CA GLU A 62 14.42 4.45 -3.73
C GLU A 62 14.24 2.93 -3.83
N LYS A 63 14.25 2.25 -2.69
CA LYS A 63 14.07 0.80 -2.65
C LYS A 63 12.67 0.39 -3.11
N ALA A 64 11.66 1.14 -2.69
CA ALA A 64 10.29 0.90 -3.12
C ALA A 64 10.13 1.06 -4.63
N ALA A 65 10.80 2.04 -5.22
CA ALA A 65 10.79 2.25 -6.66
C ALA A 65 11.41 1.06 -7.41
N GLU A 66 12.52 0.53 -6.91
CA GLU A 66 13.16 -0.66 -7.49
C GLU A 66 12.24 -1.86 -7.45
N ILE A 67 11.63 -2.12 -6.29
CA ILE A 67 10.71 -3.25 -6.11
C ILE A 67 9.51 -3.09 -7.04
N ARG A 68 8.96 -1.89 -7.11
CA ARG A 68 7.83 -1.58 -7.97
C ARG A 68 8.12 -1.90 -9.43
N GLU A 69 9.29 -1.49 -9.94
CA GLU A 69 9.68 -1.77 -11.31
C GLU A 69 9.86 -3.27 -11.55
N GLU A 70 10.46 -3.98 -10.59
CA GLU A 70 10.64 -5.43 -10.70
C GLU A 70 9.31 -6.17 -10.78
N ILE A 71 8.34 -5.84 -9.93
CA ILE A 71 7.04 -6.53 -9.92
C ILE A 71 6.20 -6.18 -11.14
N ILE A 72 6.29 -4.96 -11.64
CA ILE A 72 5.60 -4.56 -12.87
C ILE A 72 6.07 -5.44 -14.03
N VAL A 73 7.38 -5.60 -14.19
CA VAL A 73 7.96 -6.42 -15.26
C VAL A 73 7.62 -7.90 -15.04
N LYS A 74 7.86 -8.39 -13.82
CA LYS A 74 7.73 -9.83 -13.51
C LYS A 74 6.30 -10.33 -13.66
N TYR A 75 5.31 -9.54 -13.27
CA TYR A 75 3.91 -9.96 -13.25
C TYR A 75 3.07 -9.33 -14.36
N GLY A 76 3.68 -8.57 -15.25
CA GLY A 76 2.97 -7.95 -16.36
C GLY A 76 1.93 -6.94 -15.91
N LEU A 77 2.25 -6.13 -14.91
CA LEU A 77 1.32 -5.16 -14.36
C LEU A 77 1.27 -3.90 -15.22
N SER A 78 0.09 -3.27 -15.28
CA SER A 78 -0.06 -1.95 -15.90
C SER A 78 0.54 -0.86 -15.02
N CYS A 79 0.35 -0.98 -13.71
CA CYS A 79 0.99 -0.09 -12.73
C CYS A 79 0.90 -0.69 -11.33
N ALA A 80 1.68 -0.11 -10.42
CA ALA A 80 1.69 -0.49 -9.01
C ALA A 80 1.93 0.75 -8.16
N HIS A 81 1.26 0.82 -7.00
CA HIS A 81 1.38 1.94 -6.07
C HIS A 81 1.55 1.41 -4.66
N ILE A 82 2.43 2.05 -3.91
CA ILE A 82 2.72 1.69 -2.51
C ILE A 82 2.52 2.93 -1.66
N TYR A 83 1.83 2.78 -0.53
CA TYR A 83 1.66 3.84 0.48
C TYR A 83 1.96 3.28 1.85
N HIS A 84 2.71 4.04 2.65
CA HIS A 84 3.09 3.64 4.00
C HIS A 84 2.94 4.81 4.95
N SER A 85 2.37 4.55 6.13
CA SER A 85 2.24 5.57 7.17
C SER A 85 3.56 5.87 7.86
N LEU A 86 3.70 7.10 8.35
CA LEU A 86 4.72 7.49 9.32
C LEU A 86 4.03 8.08 10.54
N GLY A 87 4.68 7.99 11.69
CA GLY A 87 4.17 8.50 12.94
C GLY A 87 3.36 7.46 13.70
N GLU A 88 2.61 7.92 14.68
CA GLU A 88 1.83 7.04 15.54
C GLU A 88 0.52 6.63 14.88
N ILE A 89 0.34 5.31 14.71
CA ILE A 89 -0.86 4.74 14.10
C ILE A 89 -1.51 3.83 15.14
N LYS A 90 -2.76 4.09 15.45
CA LYS A 90 -3.48 3.37 16.50
C LYS A 90 -3.99 2.02 15.99
N SER A 91 -4.22 1.11 16.95
CA SER A 91 -4.83 -0.19 16.63
C SER A 91 -6.14 0.03 15.88
N GLY A 92 -6.35 -0.72 14.83
CA GLY A 92 -7.52 -0.60 13.96
C GLY A 92 -7.35 0.36 12.80
N GLU A 93 -6.31 1.19 12.82
CA GLU A 93 -6.08 2.15 11.73
C GLU A 93 -5.23 1.51 10.62
N LEU A 94 -5.46 1.95 9.39
CA LEU A 94 -4.73 1.47 8.22
C LEU A 94 -3.36 2.14 8.15
N CYS A 95 -2.32 1.36 7.82
CA CYS A 95 -0.95 1.85 7.80
C CYS A 95 -0.18 1.51 6.53
N PHE A 96 -0.74 0.67 5.67
CA PHE A 96 -0.01 0.22 4.50
C PHE A 96 -0.97 -0.18 3.39
N PHE A 97 -0.74 0.33 2.17
CA PHE A 97 -1.53 -0.02 0.99
C PHE A 97 -0.59 -0.45 -0.12
N VAL A 98 -0.95 -1.54 -0.80
CA VAL A 98 -0.32 -1.90 -2.06
C VAL A 98 -1.43 -2.10 -3.08
N PHE A 99 -1.38 -1.34 -4.15
CA PHE A 99 -2.34 -1.44 -5.25
C PHE A 99 -1.60 -1.90 -6.49
N THR A 100 -2.10 -2.95 -7.13
CA THR A 100 -1.58 -3.38 -8.42
C THR A 100 -2.71 -3.47 -9.42
N TYR A 101 -2.42 -3.15 -10.65
CA TYR A 101 -3.39 -3.10 -11.74
C TYR A 101 -2.81 -3.84 -12.92
N ARG A 102 -3.62 -4.70 -13.54
CA ARG A 102 -3.15 -5.53 -14.64
C ARG A 102 -4.13 -5.47 -15.81
N PRO A 103 -3.64 -5.71 -17.05
CA PRO A 103 -4.51 -5.63 -18.23
C PRO A 103 -5.53 -6.78 -18.27
N ASP A 104 -5.23 -7.91 -17.65
CA ASP A 104 -6.10 -9.08 -17.62
C ASP A 104 -6.45 -9.45 -16.18
N ARG A 105 -7.31 -10.43 -16.02
CA ARG A 105 -7.66 -10.97 -14.70
C ARG A 105 -6.53 -11.83 -14.17
N GLU A 106 -6.63 -12.19 -12.90
CA GLU A 106 -5.70 -13.12 -12.28
C GLU A 106 -5.57 -14.40 -13.10
N PRO A 107 -4.33 -14.88 -13.31
CA PRO A 107 -4.14 -16.11 -14.08
C PRO A 107 -4.83 -17.33 -13.49
N SER A 108 -5.15 -17.30 -12.22
CA SER A 108 -5.85 -18.39 -11.54
C SER A 108 -7.33 -18.47 -11.87
N GLU A 109 -7.87 -17.50 -12.56
CA GLU A 109 -9.29 -17.46 -12.91
C GLU A 109 -9.61 -18.18 -14.18
#